data_41242dc0122cdd7e8b69d979f3f05e55
#
_entry.id   41242dc0122cdd7e8b69d979f3f05e55
#
_cell.length_a   1.000
_cell.length_b   1.000
_cell.length_c   1.000
_cell.angle_alpha   90.00
_cell.angle_beta   90.00
_cell.angle_gamma   90.00
#
_symmetry.space_group_name_H-M   'P 1'
#
loop_
_entity.id
_entity.type
_entity.pdbx_description
1 polymer ?
#
loop_
_entity_poly.entity_id
_entity_poly.type
_entity_poly.pdbx_seq_one_letter_code
_entity_poly.pdbx_strand_id
1 'polypeptide(L)'
;MKSAKFLVIAALSALTSNFSQFSLADHHGGAMAKTLADWAQGEHRNETNRARNQFRHPVETLEFFGLSADMTVIEILPSTGWYTEIMAPYLRDHGKYYAAHFSPNASASYMPSILGGFEEKITANPDLYGKITVRHLNPPHEVVIAPPGSADMALTFRNVHNWIMAGQEHEFFASFYAALKPGGVL
;
A
#
# COMPACT_ATOMS: atom_id res chain seq x y z
N MET A 1 -91.39 0.52 35.33
CA MET A 1 -90.59 0.35 34.13
C MET A 1 -89.66 1.54 34.08
N LYS A 2 -88.40 1.40 34.44
CA LYS A 2 -87.40 2.48 34.54
C LYS A 2 -86.36 2.30 33.44
N SER A 3 -86.30 3.23 32.55
CA SER A 3 -85.31 3.30 31.48
C SER A 3 -83.96 3.82 32.03
N ALA A 4 -82.95 3.02 31.87
CA ALA A 4 -81.57 3.44 32.16
C ALA A 4 -80.91 4.03 30.92
N LYS A 5 -80.49 5.30 31.02
CA LYS A 5 -79.68 5.95 29.96
C LYS A 5 -78.23 5.67 30.20
N PHE A 6 -77.58 5.01 29.26
CA PHE A 6 -76.14 4.84 29.27
C PHE A 6 -75.47 6.08 28.67
N LEU A 7 -74.59 6.70 29.46
CA LEU A 7 -73.74 7.79 29.05
C LEU A 7 -72.43 7.22 28.53
N VAL A 8 -72.12 7.36 27.24
CA VAL A 8 -70.87 6.97 26.67
C VAL A 8 -69.92 8.17 26.76
N ILE A 9 -68.90 8.05 27.60
CA ILE A 9 -67.80 9.02 27.68
C ILE A 9 -66.74 8.57 26.68
N ALA A 10 -66.56 9.32 25.57
CA ALA A 10 -65.45 9.14 24.63
C ALA A 10 -64.19 9.81 25.23
N ALA A 11 -63.24 9.00 25.69
CA ALA A 11 -61.91 9.50 26.06
C ALA A 11 -61.07 9.69 24.81
N LEU A 12 -60.80 10.93 24.48
CA LEU A 12 -59.90 11.30 23.40
C LEU A 12 -58.44 11.28 23.93
N SER A 13 -57.73 10.17 23.74
CA SER A 13 -56.32 10.07 24.03
C SER A 13 -55.48 10.74 22.95
N ALA A 14 -54.93 11.92 23.27
CA ALA A 14 -53.95 12.57 22.43
C ALA A 14 -52.64 11.77 22.45
N LEU A 15 -52.35 11.07 21.35
CA LEU A 15 -51.00 10.54 21.10
C LEU A 15 -50.08 11.74 20.73
N THR A 16 -49.26 12.17 21.69
CA THR A 16 -48.09 13.00 21.40
C THR A 16 -47.03 12.12 20.78
N SER A 17 -46.89 12.17 19.48
CA SER A 17 -45.74 11.58 18.75
C SER A 17 -44.50 12.38 19.09
N ASN A 18 -43.66 11.80 19.95
CA ASN A 18 -42.28 12.24 20.11
C ASN A 18 -41.53 11.92 18.82
N PHE A 19 -41.46 12.91 17.94
CA PHE A 19 -40.42 12.91 16.91
C PHE A 19 -39.08 13.12 17.59
N SER A 20 -38.38 12.03 17.90
CA SER A 20 -36.95 12.08 18.19
C SER A 20 -36.27 12.69 16.97
N GLN A 21 -35.82 13.92 17.10
CA GLN A 21 -34.88 14.51 16.14
C GLN A 21 -33.62 13.65 16.16
N PHE A 22 -33.48 12.78 15.14
CA PHE A 22 -32.19 12.25 14.81
C PHE A 22 -31.33 13.46 14.42
N SER A 23 -30.50 13.88 15.36
CA SER A 23 -29.37 14.75 15.06
C SER A 23 -28.55 14.03 14.01
N LEU A 24 -28.54 14.56 12.79
CA LEU A 24 -27.51 14.23 11.81
C LEU A 24 -26.20 14.62 12.47
N ALA A 25 -25.52 13.59 13.06
CA ALA A 25 -24.15 13.76 13.46
C ALA A 25 -23.40 14.25 12.22
N ASP A 26 -22.79 15.41 12.35
CA ASP A 26 -21.86 15.94 11.39
C ASP A 26 -20.88 14.81 11.03
N HIS A 27 -21.08 14.21 9.86
CA HIS A 27 -20.04 13.47 9.21
C HIS A 27 -18.96 14.51 8.89
N HIS A 28 -18.02 14.66 9.79
CA HIS A 28 -16.73 15.23 9.46
C HIS A 28 -16.26 14.39 8.27
N GLY A 29 -16.30 15.00 7.09
CA GLY A 29 -15.87 14.39 5.84
C GLY A 29 -14.37 14.12 5.92
N GLY A 30 -13.98 13.04 6.58
CA GLY A 30 -12.67 12.47 6.44
C GLY A 30 -12.48 12.18 4.97
N ALA A 31 -11.46 12.78 4.34
CA ALA A 31 -11.13 12.47 2.95
C ALA A 31 -11.05 10.94 2.83
N MET A 32 -11.81 10.36 1.89
CA MET A 32 -11.78 8.92 1.66
C MET A 32 -10.34 8.51 1.35
N ALA A 33 -9.88 7.41 1.95
CA ALA A 33 -8.55 6.90 1.69
C ALA A 33 -8.38 6.65 0.19
N LYS A 34 -7.27 7.11 -0.37
CA LYS A 34 -6.98 6.92 -1.80
C LYS A 34 -6.77 5.45 -2.13
N THR A 35 -7.37 5.02 -3.22
CA THR A 35 -7.24 3.66 -3.77
C THR A 35 -5.93 3.48 -4.53
N LEU A 36 -5.60 2.23 -4.90
CA LEU A 36 -4.47 1.96 -5.82
C LEU A 36 -4.65 2.69 -7.15
N ALA A 37 -5.88 2.79 -7.66
CA ALA A 37 -6.18 3.50 -8.89
C ALA A 37 -5.90 5.01 -8.78
N ASP A 38 -6.27 5.63 -7.65
CA ASP A 38 -5.97 7.04 -7.38
C ASP A 38 -4.46 7.30 -7.34
N TRP A 39 -3.68 6.41 -6.72
CA TRP A 39 -2.23 6.52 -6.69
C TRP A 39 -1.59 6.24 -8.05
N ALA A 40 -2.13 5.28 -8.83
CA ALA A 40 -1.63 4.98 -10.16
C ALA A 40 -1.81 6.14 -11.16
N GLN A 41 -2.85 6.97 -10.97
CA GLN A 41 -3.13 8.14 -11.81
C GLN A 41 -2.71 9.47 -11.16
N GLY A 42 -2.17 9.43 -9.95
CA GLY A 42 -1.84 10.62 -9.18
C GLY A 42 -0.86 11.57 -9.89
N GLU A 43 -1.04 12.88 -9.70
CA GLU A 43 -0.24 13.94 -10.31
C GLU A 43 1.23 13.95 -9.83
N HIS A 44 1.53 13.33 -8.69
CA HIS A 44 2.89 13.12 -8.20
C HIS A 44 3.73 12.22 -9.12
N ARG A 45 3.09 11.48 -10.03
CA ARG A 45 3.71 10.66 -11.07
C ARG A 45 3.82 11.46 -12.35
N ASN A 46 5.00 11.46 -12.96
CA ASN A 46 5.18 12.13 -14.24
C ASN A 46 4.33 11.46 -15.35
N GLU A 47 4.06 12.23 -16.41
CA GLU A 47 3.22 11.79 -17.53
C GLU A 47 3.76 10.51 -18.19
N THR A 48 5.08 10.41 -18.38
CA THR A 48 5.73 9.23 -18.95
C THR A 48 5.46 7.97 -18.12
N ASN A 49 5.48 8.07 -16.79
CA ASN A 49 5.19 6.94 -15.91
C ASN A 49 3.70 6.57 -15.95
N ARG A 50 2.79 7.56 -15.95
CA ARG A 50 1.35 7.32 -16.09
C ARG A 50 0.98 6.70 -17.44
N ALA A 51 1.57 7.18 -18.54
CA ALA A 51 1.32 6.63 -19.87
C ALA A 51 1.65 5.13 -19.99
N ARG A 52 2.54 4.61 -19.15
CA ARG A 52 2.89 3.18 -19.11
C ARG A 52 1.85 2.31 -18.42
N ASN A 53 0.90 2.89 -17.68
CA ASN A 53 -0.13 2.13 -16.96
C ASN A 53 -0.94 1.24 -17.89
N GLN A 54 -1.29 1.73 -19.09
CA GLN A 54 -2.03 0.98 -20.10
C GLN A 54 -1.35 -0.32 -20.58
N PHE A 55 -0.02 -0.41 -20.41
CA PHE A 55 0.78 -1.58 -20.82
C PHE A 55 1.19 -2.44 -19.63
N ARG A 56 1.20 -1.88 -18.43
CA ARG A 56 1.70 -2.55 -17.23
C ARG A 56 0.60 -2.95 -16.26
N HIS A 57 -0.61 -2.43 -16.44
CA HIS A 57 -1.77 -2.73 -15.64
C HIS A 57 -1.47 -2.78 -14.12
N PRO A 58 -0.91 -1.69 -13.52
CA PRO A 58 -0.39 -1.75 -12.16
C PRO A 58 -1.45 -2.04 -11.11
N VAL A 59 -2.67 -1.52 -11.30
CA VAL A 59 -3.77 -1.72 -10.35
C VAL A 59 -4.16 -3.18 -10.34
N GLU A 60 -4.50 -3.72 -11.49
CA GLU A 60 -4.91 -5.12 -11.67
C GLU A 60 -3.80 -6.08 -11.21
N THR A 61 -2.53 -5.73 -11.46
CA THR A 61 -1.39 -6.53 -11.04
C THR A 61 -1.26 -6.59 -9.52
N LEU A 62 -1.34 -5.43 -8.85
CA LEU A 62 -1.20 -5.36 -7.39
C LEU A 62 -2.42 -5.94 -6.66
N GLU A 63 -3.62 -5.76 -7.21
CA GLU A 63 -4.85 -6.41 -6.71
C GLU A 63 -4.80 -7.93 -6.88
N PHE A 64 -4.33 -8.42 -8.03
CA PHE A 64 -4.14 -9.85 -8.27
C PHE A 64 -3.16 -10.48 -7.27
N PHE A 65 -2.11 -9.77 -6.87
CA PHE A 65 -1.20 -10.21 -5.82
C PHE A 65 -1.80 -10.10 -4.41
N GLY A 66 -2.96 -9.50 -4.26
CA GLY A 66 -3.65 -9.34 -2.98
C GLY A 66 -3.05 -8.24 -2.10
N LEU A 67 -2.45 -7.19 -2.69
CA LEU A 67 -1.90 -6.08 -1.93
C LEU A 67 -2.97 -5.36 -1.12
N SER A 68 -2.76 -5.22 0.19
CA SER A 68 -3.60 -4.46 1.12
C SER A 68 -2.81 -3.35 1.80
N ALA A 69 -3.49 -2.24 2.15
CA ALA A 69 -2.87 -1.03 2.67
C ALA A 69 -2.17 -1.19 4.04
N ASP A 70 -2.49 -2.24 4.77
CA ASP A 70 -1.94 -2.55 6.10
C ASP A 70 -0.76 -3.54 6.07
N MET A 71 -0.37 -4.02 4.90
CA MET A 71 0.71 -4.97 4.73
C MET A 71 2.09 -4.36 4.95
N THR A 72 3.03 -5.21 5.35
CA THR A 72 4.47 -4.95 5.24
C THR A 72 4.97 -5.51 3.92
N VAL A 73 5.37 -4.63 3.01
CA VAL A 73 5.77 -4.97 1.64
C VAL A 73 7.24 -4.64 1.40
N ILE A 74 7.92 -5.53 0.68
CA ILE A 74 9.29 -5.32 0.19
C ILE A 74 9.23 -5.25 -1.33
N GLU A 75 9.64 -4.13 -1.92
CA GLU A 75 9.93 -4.05 -3.35
C GLU A 75 11.41 -4.35 -3.60
N ILE A 76 11.65 -5.39 -4.39
CA ILE A 76 13.00 -5.87 -4.70
C ILE A 76 13.53 -5.17 -5.94
N LEU A 77 14.64 -4.45 -5.79
CA LEU A 77 15.32 -3.68 -6.84
C LEU A 77 14.35 -2.77 -7.61
N PRO A 78 13.74 -1.78 -6.92
CA PRO A 78 12.74 -0.88 -7.51
C PRO A 78 13.25 -0.04 -8.68
N SER A 79 14.57 -0.02 -8.93
CA SER A 79 15.20 0.81 -9.96
C SER A 79 14.85 2.29 -9.74
N THR A 80 14.25 2.97 -10.72
CA THR A 80 13.82 4.37 -10.57
C THR A 80 12.49 4.55 -9.81
N GLY A 81 11.91 3.47 -9.28
CA GLY A 81 10.74 3.50 -8.41
C GLY A 81 9.40 3.63 -9.11
N TRP A 82 9.21 2.97 -10.25
CA TRP A 82 7.95 3.07 -11.01
C TRP A 82 6.74 2.52 -10.23
N TYR A 83 6.87 1.33 -9.59
CA TYR A 83 5.86 0.77 -8.70
C TYR A 83 5.88 1.42 -7.31
N THR A 84 7.06 1.88 -6.85
CA THR A 84 7.22 2.63 -5.61
C THR A 84 6.30 3.85 -5.55
N GLU A 85 6.14 4.58 -6.68
CA GLU A 85 5.26 5.73 -6.78
C GLU A 85 3.78 5.42 -6.51
N ILE A 86 3.38 4.16 -6.60
CA ILE A 86 2.02 3.68 -6.31
C ILE A 86 1.95 3.07 -4.91
N MET A 87 2.84 2.12 -4.62
CA MET A 87 2.77 1.32 -3.40
C MET A 87 3.17 2.09 -2.15
N ALA A 88 4.21 2.92 -2.22
CA ALA A 88 4.69 3.62 -1.03
C ALA A 88 3.64 4.56 -0.43
N PRO A 89 2.97 5.44 -1.19
CA PRO A 89 1.91 6.27 -0.64
C PRO A 89 0.64 5.47 -0.27
N TYR A 90 0.35 4.35 -0.95
CA TYR A 90 -0.77 3.48 -0.60
C TYR A 90 -0.61 2.80 0.77
N LEU A 91 0.62 2.37 1.09
CA LEU A 91 0.96 1.69 2.34
C LEU A 91 1.27 2.67 3.50
N ARG A 92 1.44 3.95 3.20
CA ARG A 92 2.05 4.95 4.08
C ARG A 92 1.42 5.04 5.47
N ASP A 93 0.11 4.96 5.57
CA ASP A 93 -0.60 5.29 6.81
C ASP A 93 -0.89 4.06 7.67
N HIS A 94 -0.97 2.87 7.09
CA HIS A 94 -1.35 1.65 7.79
C HIS A 94 -0.35 0.50 7.65
N GLY A 95 0.43 0.49 6.58
CA GLY A 95 1.41 -0.53 6.26
C GLY A 95 2.86 -0.11 6.50
N LYS A 96 3.78 -0.91 5.95
CA LYS A 96 5.21 -0.62 5.90
C LYS A 96 5.76 -0.93 4.52
N TYR A 97 6.66 -0.07 4.06
CA TYR A 97 7.29 -0.25 2.76
C TYR A 97 8.82 -0.27 2.91
N TYR A 98 9.41 -1.36 2.44
CA TYR A 98 10.85 -1.53 2.31
C TYR A 98 11.24 -1.51 0.83
N ALA A 99 12.21 -0.68 0.47
CA ALA A 99 12.86 -0.70 -0.83
C ALA A 99 14.20 -1.45 -0.68
N ALA A 100 14.24 -2.72 -1.10
CA ALA A 100 15.48 -3.48 -1.15
C ALA A 100 16.23 -3.12 -2.45
N HIS A 101 17.05 -2.07 -2.39
CA HIS A 101 17.69 -1.45 -3.55
C HIS A 101 19.14 -1.93 -3.75
N PHE A 102 19.74 -1.52 -4.83
CA PHE A 102 21.17 -1.74 -5.06
C PHE A 102 22.02 -1.20 -3.90
N SER A 103 23.17 -1.82 -3.70
CA SER A 103 24.16 -1.31 -2.77
C SER A 103 24.94 -0.14 -3.37
N PRO A 104 25.34 0.87 -2.57
CA PRO A 104 26.31 1.88 -3.02
C PRO A 104 27.67 1.28 -3.33
N ASN A 105 27.95 0.07 -2.79
CA ASN A 105 29.18 -0.68 -3.02
C ASN A 105 29.06 -1.74 -4.13
N ALA A 106 27.97 -1.72 -4.90
CA ALA A 106 27.79 -2.68 -5.99
C ALA A 106 28.89 -2.55 -7.05
N SER A 107 29.33 -3.69 -7.61
CA SER A 107 30.43 -3.75 -8.56
C SER A 107 30.13 -3.09 -9.91
N ALA A 108 28.88 -3.10 -10.35
CA ALA A 108 28.47 -2.46 -11.59
C ALA A 108 28.26 -0.96 -11.38
N SER A 109 29.02 -0.12 -12.06
CA SER A 109 29.08 1.33 -11.85
C SER A 109 27.75 2.07 -12.00
N TYR A 110 26.79 1.53 -12.75
CA TYR A 110 25.46 2.13 -12.93
C TYR A 110 24.55 1.94 -11.72
N MET A 111 24.76 0.93 -10.88
CA MET A 111 23.89 0.60 -9.76
C MET A 111 23.88 1.68 -8.66
N PRO A 112 25.03 2.21 -8.20
CA PRO A 112 25.04 3.35 -7.27
C PRO A 112 24.35 4.60 -7.82
N SER A 113 24.46 4.86 -9.11
CA SER A 113 23.79 6.01 -9.74
C SER A 113 22.25 5.85 -9.75
N ILE A 114 21.75 4.65 -10.01
CA ILE A 114 20.31 4.37 -9.94
C ILE A 114 19.80 4.49 -8.49
N LEU A 115 20.54 3.97 -7.51
CA LEU A 115 20.23 4.15 -6.10
C LEU A 115 20.17 5.64 -5.73
N GLY A 116 21.18 6.42 -6.10
CA GLY A 116 21.22 7.86 -5.81
C GLY A 116 20.02 8.61 -6.38
N GLY A 117 19.64 8.33 -7.62
CA GLY A 117 18.45 8.93 -8.24
C GLY A 117 17.13 8.49 -7.56
N PHE A 118 17.07 7.27 -7.03
CA PHE A 118 15.93 6.81 -6.24
C PHE A 118 15.86 7.54 -4.88
N GLU A 119 16.98 7.65 -4.18
CA GLU A 119 17.08 8.35 -2.89
C GLU A 119 16.76 9.84 -3.03
N GLU A 120 17.23 10.51 -4.09
CA GLU A 120 16.89 11.88 -4.41
C GLU A 120 15.37 12.04 -4.60
N LYS A 121 14.72 11.15 -5.39
CA LYS A 121 13.27 11.15 -5.60
C LYS A 121 12.50 11.06 -4.28
N ILE A 122 12.84 10.11 -3.42
CA ILE A 122 12.10 9.90 -2.17
C ILE A 122 12.32 11.04 -1.17
N THR A 123 13.52 11.61 -1.14
CA THR A 123 13.87 12.75 -0.28
C THR A 123 13.19 14.05 -0.72
N ALA A 124 13.02 14.24 -2.03
CA ALA A 124 12.36 15.41 -2.58
C ALA A 124 10.86 15.48 -2.26
N ASN A 125 10.23 14.36 -1.90
CA ASN A 125 8.79 14.29 -1.63
C ASN A 125 8.49 13.53 -0.32
N PRO A 126 8.90 14.07 0.84
CA PRO A 126 8.79 13.38 2.13
C PRO A 126 7.34 13.08 2.54
N ASP A 127 6.39 13.91 2.10
CA ASP A 127 4.97 13.69 2.37
C ASP A 127 4.43 12.41 1.71
N LEU A 128 5.01 11.97 0.61
CA LEU A 128 4.64 10.74 -0.07
C LEU A 128 5.53 9.56 0.34
N TYR A 129 6.83 9.80 0.48
CA TYR A 129 7.84 8.75 0.54
C TYR A 129 8.63 8.71 1.84
N GLY A 130 8.43 9.64 2.76
CA GLY A 130 9.22 9.78 3.98
C GLY A 130 9.14 8.59 4.95
N LYS A 131 8.20 7.66 4.74
CA LYS A 131 8.11 6.41 5.52
C LYS A 131 8.74 5.19 4.83
N ILE A 132 9.34 5.37 3.65
CA ILE A 132 10.09 4.31 2.97
C ILE A 132 11.35 3.98 3.79
N THR A 133 11.57 2.69 4.01
CA THR A 133 12.84 2.20 4.55
C THR A 133 13.68 1.62 3.42
N VAL A 134 14.75 2.29 3.04
CA VAL A 134 15.71 1.76 2.07
C VAL A 134 16.61 0.73 2.74
N ARG A 135 16.79 -0.41 2.10
CA ARG A 135 17.73 -1.47 2.45
C ARG A 135 18.58 -1.83 1.24
N HIS A 136 19.83 -2.19 1.46
CA HIS A 136 20.69 -2.62 0.38
C HIS A 136 20.57 -4.13 0.18
N LEU A 137 20.56 -4.56 -1.07
CA LEU A 137 20.53 -5.96 -1.46
C LEU A 137 21.69 -6.21 -2.43
N ASN A 138 22.71 -6.88 -1.94
CA ASN A 138 23.93 -7.20 -2.67
C ASN A 138 24.51 -8.52 -2.15
N PRO A 139 23.92 -9.67 -2.49
CA PRO A 139 24.38 -10.96 -2.05
C PRO A 139 25.84 -11.22 -2.49
N PRO A 140 26.63 -11.92 -1.67
CA PRO A 140 26.28 -12.51 -0.37
C PRO A 140 26.43 -11.56 0.83
N HIS A 141 26.81 -10.30 0.64
CA HIS A 141 27.23 -9.39 1.70
C HIS A 141 26.09 -8.63 2.38
N GLU A 142 25.12 -8.16 1.60
CA GLU A 142 23.97 -7.36 2.08
C GLU A 142 22.70 -8.10 1.70
N VAL A 143 22.14 -8.86 2.64
CA VAL A 143 21.00 -9.78 2.41
C VAL A 143 19.82 -9.53 3.36
N VAL A 144 19.98 -8.63 4.34
CA VAL A 144 18.91 -8.31 5.31
C VAL A 144 18.07 -7.15 4.79
N ILE A 145 17.01 -7.49 4.06
CA ILE A 145 16.13 -6.53 3.35
C ILE A 145 14.94 -6.04 4.16
N ALA A 146 14.61 -6.73 5.24
CA ALA A 146 13.65 -6.37 6.28
C ALA A 146 13.96 -7.19 7.53
N PRO A 147 13.35 -6.89 8.70
CA PRO A 147 13.45 -7.78 9.85
C PRO A 147 12.98 -9.19 9.47
N PRO A 148 13.68 -10.25 9.91
CA PRO A 148 13.31 -11.63 9.56
C PRO A 148 11.85 -11.95 9.93
N GLY A 149 11.13 -12.63 9.05
CA GLY A 149 9.75 -13.04 9.27
C GLY A 149 8.77 -11.90 9.47
N SER A 150 9.03 -10.70 8.92
CA SER A 150 8.20 -9.51 9.16
C SER A 150 7.35 -9.09 7.97
N ALA A 151 7.68 -9.48 6.76
CA ALA A 151 7.01 -9.04 5.55
C ALA A 151 5.85 -9.96 5.17
N ASP A 152 4.74 -9.35 4.77
CA ASP A 152 3.58 -10.05 4.22
C ASP A 152 3.79 -10.40 2.75
N MET A 153 4.52 -9.53 2.04
CA MET A 153 4.71 -9.65 0.59
C MET A 153 6.10 -9.14 0.18
N ALA A 154 6.74 -9.85 -0.74
CA ALA A 154 7.93 -9.38 -1.46
C ALA A 154 7.61 -9.36 -2.96
N LEU A 155 7.84 -8.24 -3.62
CA LEU A 155 7.53 -8.05 -5.04
C LEU A 155 8.80 -7.76 -5.84
N THR A 156 8.96 -8.46 -6.95
CA THR A 156 10.05 -8.20 -7.90
C THR A 156 9.54 -8.18 -9.34
N PHE A 157 10.03 -7.22 -10.11
CA PHE A 157 9.58 -7.02 -11.49
C PHE A 157 10.78 -7.04 -12.44
N ARG A 158 10.88 -8.08 -13.28
CA ARG A 158 11.88 -8.22 -14.34
C ARG A 158 13.34 -8.30 -13.85
N ASN A 159 13.59 -8.90 -12.68
CA ASN A 159 14.94 -9.03 -12.14
C ASN A 159 15.47 -10.49 -12.16
N VAL A 160 14.61 -11.48 -12.05
CA VAL A 160 14.96 -12.90 -11.86
C VAL A 160 15.97 -13.40 -12.91
N HIS A 161 15.78 -13.06 -14.19
CA HIS A 161 16.68 -13.46 -15.25
C HIS A 161 18.12 -12.92 -15.05
N ASN A 162 18.29 -11.74 -14.46
CA ASN A 162 19.61 -11.19 -14.18
C ASN A 162 20.33 -12.00 -13.11
N TRP A 163 19.62 -12.44 -12.07
CA TRP A 163 20.19 -13.26 -11.00
C TRP A 163 20.58 -14.63 -11.48
N ILE A 164 19.73 -15.25 -12.32
CA ILE A 164 20.04 -16.54 -12.97
C ILE A 164 21.30 -16.42 -13.84
N MET A 165 21.40 -15.37 -14.68
CA MET A 165 22.58 -15.16 -15.51
C MET A 165 23.86 -14.92 -14.69
N ALA A 166 23.73 -14.37 -13.48
CA ALA A 166 24.84 -14.16 -12.55
C ALA A 166 25.12 -15.37 -11.66
N GLY A 167 24.27 -16.42 -11.68
CA GLY A 167 24.38 -17.58 -10.78
C GLY A 167 24.15 -17.26 -9.32
N GLN A 168 23.35 -16.24 -9.02
CA GLN A 168 23.08 -15.69 -7.68
C GLN A 168 21.61 -15.83 -7.25
N GLU A 169 20.77 -16.45 -8.05
CA GLU A 169 19.34 -16.58 -7.77
C GLU A 169 19.05 -17.20 -6.40
N HIS A 170 19.89 -18.16 -5.99
CA HIS A 170 19.69 -18.84 -4.71
C HIS A 170 19.83 -17.88 -3.52
N GLU A 171 20.86 -17.05 -3.50
CA GLU A 171 21.11 -16.05 -2.44
C GLU A 171 20.03 -14.97 -2.40
N PHE A 172 19.54 -14.52 -3.57
CA PHE A 172 18.44 -13.59 -3.65
C PHE A 172 17.16 -14.19 -3.06
N PHE A 173 16.76 -15.38 -3.49
CA PHE A 173 15.57 -16.05 -2.96
C PHE A 173 15.68 -16.39 -1.48
N ALA A 174 16.87 -16.77 -1.00
CA ALA A 174 17.11 -16.99 0.42
C ALA A 174 16.86 -15.72 1.25
N SER A 175 17.27 -14.54 0.73
CA SER A 175 17.02 -13.24 1.38
C SER A 175 15.52 -12.94 1.47
N PHE A 176 14.75 -13.23 0.42
CA PHE A 176 13.30 -13.02 0.40
C PHE A 176 12.59 -13.95 1.38
N TYR A 177 12.97 -15.24 1.35
CA TYR A 177 12.43 -16.23 2.28
C TYR A 177 12.68 -15.85 3.75
N ALA A 178 13.86 -15.38 4.08
CA ALA A 178 14.20 -14.96 5.43
C ALA A 178 13.38 -13.75 5.91
N ALA A 179 13.02 -12.85 5.02
CA ALA A 179 12.25 -11.65 5.34
C ALA A 179 10.74 -11.89 5.43
N LEU A 180 10.21 -12.87 4.71
CA LEU A 180 8.78 -13.18 4.65
C LEU A 180 8.30 -13.88 5.92
N LYS A 181 7.08 -13.54 6.35
CA LYS A 181 6.32 -14.28 7.37
C LYS A 181 6.02 -15.71 6.88
N PRO A 182 5.74 -16.65 7.80
CA PRO A 182 5.05 -17.88 7.41
C PRO A 182 3.74 -17.57 6.70
N GLY A 183 3.58 -18.06 5.47
CA GLY A 183 2.43 -17.73 4.59
C GLY A 183 2.56 -16.41 3.83
N GLY A 184 3.67 -15.69 3.97
CA GLY A 184 3.97 -14.52 3.14
C GLY A 184 4.17 -14.90 1.67
N VAL A 185 3.95 -13.94 0.77
CA VAL A 185 3.90 -14.15 -0.70
C VAL A 185 5.10 -13.49 -1.38
N LEU A 186 5.68 -14.18 -2.36
CA LEU A 186 6.67 -13.68 -3.30
C LEU A 186 6.09 -13.68 -4.72
#